data_44f59224682c92731967317640a8cde0
#
_entry.id   44f59224682c92731967317640a8cde0
#
_cell.length_a   1.000
_cell.length_b   1.000
_cell.length_c   1.000
_cell.angle_alpha   90.00
_cell.angle_beta   90.00
_cell.angle_gamma   90.00
#
_symmetry.space_group_name_H-M   'P 1'
#
loop_
_entity.id
_entity.type
_entity.pdbx_description
1 polymer ?
#
loop_
_entity_poly.entity_id
_entity_poly.type
_entity_poly.pdbx_seq_one_letter_code
_entity_poly.pdbx_strand_id
1 'polypeptide(L)'
;HFIIAELAIWMAGCTTVAIFPTERAVTVRYVLDHSEAKLLFVGKLDTWQEQRAGVPEGLPCIALPLAPPTPYETWDAIVARTAPLAGRPARSADELAMLLYTSGSTGQPKGVMISFGAITRAAEGIAADTRARIGADVDARMLSYLPLAHSFERSWVEAQSLVDGRTQLFFAESLETFLQDLQRARPTLFISVPRLWLKFQQGVFAKMPPHKLDRLLSIPLLGNLVA
;
A
#
# COMPACT_ATOMS: atom_id res chain seq x y z
N HIS A 1 -5.40 4.85 7.49
CA HIS A 1 -5.58 3.97 8.66
C HIS A 1 -4.93 2.58 8.50
N PHE A 2 -4.75 2.07 7.26
CA PHE A 2 -4.09 0.77 7.07
C PHE A 2 -2.73 0.69 7.78
N ILE A 3 -1.83 1.61 7.49
CA ILE A 3 -0.46 1.65 8.08
C ILE A 3 -0.54 1.79 9.62
N ILE A 4 -1.45 2.61 10.13
CA ILE A 4 -1.61 2.78 11.59
C ILE A 4 -2.11 1.49 12.24
N ALA A 5 -3.07 0.80 11.62
CA ALA A 5 -3.57 -0.48 12.11
C ALA A 5 -2.47 -1.56 12.08
N GLU A 6 -1.65 -1.59 11.03
CA GLU A 6 -0.52 -2.50 10.94
C GLU A 6 0.52 -2.27 12.05
N LEU A 7 0.91 -1.02 12.27
CA LEU A 7 1.81 -0.68 13.38
C LEU A 7 1.22 -1.10 14.73
N ALA A 8 -0.09 -0.91 14.94
CA ALA A 8 -0.77 -1.37 16.15
C ALA A 8 -0.73 -2.89 16.30
N ILE A 9 -0.95 -3.65 15.21
CA ILE A 9 -0.85 -5.12 15.19
C ILE A 9 0.58 -5.56 15.57
N TRP A 10 1.59 -4.95 15.00
CA TRP A 10 2.99 -5.26 15.31
C TRP A 10 3.35 -4.94 16.75
N MET A 11 2.92 -3.77 17.25
CA MET A 11 3.11 -3.39 18.66
C MET A 11 2.37 -4.32 19.63
N ALA A 12 1.26 -4.91 19.23
CA ALA A 12 0.53 -5.92 19.99
C ALA A 12 1.17 -7.32 19.95
N GLY A 13 2.33 -7.48 19.29
CA GLY A 13 3.02 -8.77 19.18
C GLY A 13 2.44 -9.70 18.11
N CYS A 14 1.59 -9.20 17.23
CA CYS A 14 0.91 -9.99 16.19
C CYS A 14 1.56 -9.83 14.82
N THR A 15 1.14 -10.68 13.88
CA THR A 15 1.55 -10.67 12.46
C THR A 15 0.44 -10.12 11.60
N THR A 16 0.75 -9.31 10.60
CA THR A 16 -0.23 -8.76 9.67
C THR A 16 -0.46 -9.66 8.47
N VAL A 17 -1.70 -9.69 8.00
CA VAL A 17 -2.09 -10.36 6.75
C VAL A 17 -2.93 -9.40 5.94
N ALA A 18 -2.40 -8.91 4.83
CA ALA A 18 -3.13 -8.01 3.96
C ALA A 18 -3.85 -8.79 2.85
N ILE A 19 -5.13 -8.50 2.67
CA ILE A 19 -5.97 -9.08 1.62
C ILE A 19 -6.21 -8.01 0.55
N PHE A 20 -6.09 -8.39 -0.73
CA PHE A 20 -6.38 -7.47 -1.83
C PHE A 20 -7.85 -7.01 -1.81
N PRO A 21 -8.12 -5.73 -2.05
CA PRO A 21 -9.47 -5.20 -2.00
C PRO A 21 -10.41 -5.77 -3.08
N THR A 22 -9.85 -6.43 -4.09
CA THR A 22 -10.59 -7.04 -5.21
C THR A 22 -10.76 -8.55 -5.10
N GLU A 23 -10.38 -9.16 -3.97
CA GLU A 23 -10.49 -10.60 -3.80
C GLU A 23 -11.96 -11.06 -3.69
N ARG A 24 -12.21 -12.28 -4.14
CA ARG A 24 -13.52 -12.92 -3.99
C ARG A 24 -13.71 -13.48 -2.59
N ALA A 25 -14.96 -13.65 -2.17
CA ALA A 25 -15.29 -14.21 -0.85
C ALA A 25 -14.58 -15.53 -0.56
N VAL A 26 -14.46 -16.43 -1.55
CA VAL A 26 -13.76 -17.72 -1.40
C VAL A 26 -12.28 -17.53 -1.06
N THR A 27 -11.62 -16.54 -1.69
CA THR A 27 -10.21 -16.23 -1.39
C THR A 27 -10.08 -15.57 -0.02
N VAL A 28 -10.98 -14.64 0.29
CA VAL A 28 -11.02 -14.00 1.62
C VAL A 28 -11.14 -15.07 2.72
N ARG A 29 -12.09 -16.00 2.56
CA ARG A 29 -12.28 -17.12 3.49
C ARG A 29 -11.03 -17.96 3.63
N TYR A 30 -10.44 -18.36 2.51
CA TYR A 30 -9.23 -19.17 2.50
C TYR A 30 -8.06 -18.47 3.22
N VAL A 31 -7.83 -17.20 2.93
CA VAL A 31 -6.74 -16.42 3.56
C VAL A 31 -6.95 -16.31 5.07
N LEU A 32 -8.17 -15.99 5.52
CA LEU A 32 -8.49 -15.85 6.93
C LEU A 32 -8.34 -17.18 7.70
N ASP A 33 -8.82 -18.28 7.12
CA ASP A 33 -8.71 -19.62 7.73
C ASP A 33 -7.26 -20.11 7.73
N HIS A 34 -6.56 -20.01 6.59
CA HIS A 34 -5.19 -20.50 6.43
C HIS A 34 -4.16 -19.71 7.25
N SER A 35 -4.37 -18.42 7.44
CA SER A 35 -3.52 -17.57 8.30
C SER A 35 -3.91 -17.64 9.77
N GLU A 36 -4.97 -18.38 10.11
CA GLU A 36 -5.54 -18.42 11.47
C GLU A 36 -5.82 -17.03 12.04
N ALA A 37 -6.34 -16.13 11.20
CA ALA A 37 -6.61 -14.73 11.59
C ALA A 37 -7.49 -14.66 12.85
N LYS A 38 -7.12 -13.81 13.79
CA LYS A 38 -7.84 -13.61 15.06
C LYS A 38 -8.70 -12.34 15.08
N LEU A 39 -8.43 -11.44 14.14
CA LEU A 39 -9.11 -10.16 14.02
C LEU A 39 -9.05 -9.69 12.57
N LEU A 40 -10.14 -9.10 12.08
CA LEU A 40 -10.22 -8.49 10.76
C LEU A 40 -10.47 -6.98 10.87
N PHE A 41 -9.63 -6.18 10.23
CA PHE A 41 -9.91 -4.77 10.00
C PHE A 41 -10.56 -4.59 8.63
N VAL A 42 -11.73 -3.96 8.60
CA VAL A 42 -12.48 -3.66 7.37
C VAL A 42 -12.24 -2.19 7.02
N GLY A 43 -11.56 -1.94 5.92
CA GLY A 43 -11.26 -0.58 5.43
C GLY A 43 -12.24 -0.12 4.34
N LYS A 44 -11.81 0.84 3.51
CA LYS A 44 -12.56 1.30 2.34
C LYS A 44 -12.60 0.19 1.29
N LEU A 45 -13.75 -0.43 1.09
CA LEU A 45 -13.97 -1.57 0.21
C LEU A 45 -15.27 -1.39 -0.58
N ASP A 46 -15.18 -1.14 -1.88
CA ASP A 46 -16.35 -1.01 -2.76
C ASP A 46 -17.04 -2.37 -2.99
N THR A 47 -16.27 -3.47 -2.87
CA THR A 47 -16.71 -4.86 -3.06
C THR A 47 -17.12 -5.57 -1.77
N TRP A 48 -17.29 -4.85 -0.66
CA TRP A 48 -17.57 -5.44 0.65
C TRP A 48 -18.79 -6.37 0.66
N GLN A 49 -19.86 -5.99 -0.02
CA GLN A 49 -21.08 -6.80 -0.05
C GLN A 49 -20.86 -8.21 -0.61
N GLU A 50 -19.90 -8.35 -1.52
CA GLU A 50 -19.51 -9.64 -2.09
C GLU A 50 -18.51 -10.36 -1.18
N GLN A 51 -17.56 -9.62 -0.61
CA GLN A 51 -16.46 -10.18 0.18
C GLN A 51 -16.89 -10.66 1.57
N ARG A 52 -17.86 -10.00 2.19
CA ARG A 52 -18.32 -10.31 3.55
C ARG A 52 -18.75 -11.77 3.75
N ALA A 53 -19.24 -12.42 2.71
CA ALA A 53 -19.59 -13.85 2.75
C ALA A 53 -18.38 -14.77 3.00
N GLY A 54 -17.16 -14.26 2.76
CA GLY A 54 -15.91 -14.97 3.06
C GLY A 54 -15.42 -14.80 4.49
N VAL A 55 -16.03 -13.90 5.28
CA VAL A 55 -15.60 -13.71 6.68
C VAL A 55 -16.14 -14.85 7.55
N PRO A 56 -15.26 -15.56 8.32
CA PRO A 56 -15.70 -16.60 9.23
C PRO A 56 -16.70 -16.07 10.27
N GLU A 57 -17.72 -16.86 10.56
CA GLU A 57 -18.65 -16.55 11.64
C GLU A 57 -17.90 -16.47 12.97
N GLY A 58 -18.20 -15.45 13.78
CA GLY A 58 -17.55 -15.26 15.07
C GLY A 58 -16.15 -14.64 15.01
N LEU A 59 -15.56 -14.39 13.83
CA LEU A 59 -14.31 -13.66 13.74
C LEU A 59 -14.53 -12.19 14.16
N PRO A 60 -13.84 -11.69 15.20
CA PRO A 60 -13.92 -10.28 15.57
C PRO A 60 -13.54 -9.37 14.41
N CYS A 61 -14.31 -8.30 14.19
CA CYS A 61 -14.07 -7.34 13.13
C CYS A 61 -14.11 -5.91 13.66
N ILE A 62 -13.26 -5.04 13.11
CA ILE A 62 -13.20 -3.61 13.41
C ILE A 62 -13.40 -2.83 12.10
N ALA A 63 -14.34 -1.90 12.09
CA ALA A 63 -14.53 -1.00 10.97
C ALA A 63 -13.56 0.19 11.06
N LEU A 64 -12.66 0.32 10.08
CA LEU A 64 -11.79 1.49 9.93
C LEU A 64 -12.61 2.68 9.40
N PRO A 65 -12.15 3.92 9.57
CA PRO A 65 -12.71 5.06 8.88
C PRO A 65 -12.80 4.82 7.36
N LEU A 66 -13.90 5.25 6.74
CA LEU A 66 -14.25 4.99 5.33
C LEU A 66 -14.63 3.54 5.01
N ALA A 67 -14.78 2.66 6.00
CA ALA A 67 -15.38 1.36 5.79
C ALA A 67 -16.83 1.50 5.27
N PRO A 68 -17.31 0.57 4.44
CA PRO A 68 -18.72 0.51 4.10
C PRO A 68 -19.57 0.26 5.37
N PRO A 69 -20.89 0.46 5.32
CA PRO A 69 -21.77 0.18 6.47
C PRO A 69 -21.62 -1.28 6.93
N THR A 70 -21.27 -1.46 8.21
CA THR A 70 -21.08 -2.77 8.85
C THR A 70 -21.66 -2.72 10.27
N PRO A 71 -22.00 -3.87 10.88
CA PRO A 71 -22.42 -3.94 12.27
C PRO A 71 -21.22 -3.92 13.26
N TYR A 72 -20.00 -3.78 12.76
CA TYR A 72 -18.78 -3.91 13.57
C TYR A 72 -18.50 -2.63 14.37
N GLU A 73 -17.82 -2.79 15.50
CA GLU A 73 -17.34 -1.66 16.27
C GLU A 73 -16.35 -0.83 15.45
N THR A 74 -16.45 0.48 15.56
CA THR A 74 -15.58 1.38 14.77
C THR A 74 -14.23 1.58 15.46
N TRP A 75 -13.21 1.76 14.65
CA TRP A 75 -11.86 2.17 15.11
C TRP A 75 -11.92 3.35 16.08
N ASP A 76 -12.66 4.40 15.73
CA ASP A 76 -12.73 5.62 16.52
C ASP A 76 -13.37 5.38 17.89
N ALA A 77 -14.41 4.53 17.96
CA ALA A 77 -15.05 4.17 19.25
C ALA A 77 -14.08 3.40 20.14
N ILE A 78 -13.29 2.47 19.58
CA ILE A 78 -12.28 1.72 20.32
C ILE A 78 -11.19 2.65 20.85
N VAL A 79 -10.64 3.52 20.00
CA VAL A 79 -9.58 4.47 20.38
C VAL A 79 -10.06 5.43 21.45
N ALA A 80 -11.31 5.92 21.37
CA ALA A 80 -11.87 6.86 22.35
C ALA A 80 -11.99 6.27 23.78
N ARG A 81 -12.18 4.95 23.91
CA ARG A 81 -12.36 4.29 25.23
C ARG A 81 -11.13 3.53 25.73
N THR A 82 -10.09 3.42 24.91
CA THR A 82 -8.93 2.58 25.23
C THR A 82 -7.73 3.44 25.56
N ALA A 83 -7.11 3.18 26.70
CA ALA A 83 -5.86 3.85 27.05
C ALA A 83 -4.72 3.42 26.08
N PRO A 84 -3.80 4.31 25.75
CA PRO A 84 -2.64 3.96 24.95
C PRO A 84 -1.83 2.82 25.57
N LEU A 85 -1.26 1.95 24.73
CA LEU A 85 -0.35 0.90 25.16
C LEU A 85 0.85 1.52 25.87
N ALA A 86 1.16 1.03 27.07
CA ALA A 86 2.33 1.49 27.81
C ALA A 86 3.62 0.93 27.21
N GLY A 87 4.67 1.76 27.20
CA GLY A 87 6.00 1.37 26.74
C GLY A 87 6.19 1.47 25.20
N ARG A 88 7.28 0.89 24.72
CA ARG A 88 7.62 0.80 23.31
C ARG A 88 7.97 -0.65 22.99
N PRO A 89 6.98 -1.47 22.63
CA PRO A 89 7.23 -2.86 22.25
C PRO A 89 8.24 -2.94 21.11
N ALA A 90 9.26 -3.76 21.28
CA ALA A 90 10.25 -4.06 20.25
C ALA A 90 10.02 -5.48 19.75
N ARG A 91 10.18 -5.66 18.43
CA ARG A 91 10.09 -6.97 17.78
C ARG A 91 11.49 -7.40 17.34
N SER A 92 11.80 -8.69 17.51
CA SER A 92 13.05 -9.25 17.01
C SER A 92 13.08 -9.27 15.48
N ALA A 93 14.27 -9.13 14.90
CA ALA A 93 14.47 -9.22 13.45
C ALA A 93 13.99 -10.56 12.84
N ASP A 94 14.06 -11.63 13.62
CA ASP A 94 13.66 -12.99 13.18
C ASP A 94 12.17 -13.25 13.31
N GLU A 95 11.43 -12.42 14.05
CA GLU A 95 9.99 -12.57 14.18
C GLU A 95 9.27 -12.24 12.88
N LEU A 96 8.15 -12.92 12.66
CA LEU A 96 7.29 -12.73 11.49
C LEU A 96 6.56 -11.38 11.58
N ALA A 97 6.80 -10.51 10.61
CA ALA A 97 6.12 -9.23 10.50
C ALA A 97 4.79 -9.38 9.75
N MET A 98 4.81 -10.06 8.61
CA MET A 98 3.64 -10.15 7.74
C MET A 98 3.60 -11.43 6.91
N LEU A 99 2.38 -11.78 6.48
CA LEU A 99 2.12 -12.75 5.42
C LEU A 99 1.61 -12.03 4.18
N LEU A 100 2.28 -12.22 3.04
CA LEU A 100 1.83 -11.71 1.74
C LEU A 100 1.33 -12.87 0.90
N TYR A 101 0.03 -12.87 0.58
CA TYR A 101 -0.55 -13.91 -0.24
C TYR A 101 -0.35 -13.62 -1.72
N THR A 102 0.16 -14.59 -2.45
CA THR A 102 0.36 -14.54 -3.90
C THR A 102 -0.46 -15.61 -4.59
N SER A 103 -0.90 -15.36 -5.83
CA SER A 103 -1.55 -16.37 -6.65
C SER A 103 -0.53 -17.48 -6.95
N GLY A 104 -0.67 -18.61 -6.28
CA GLY A 104 0.19 -19.76 -6.51
C GLY A 104 -0.04 -20.38 -7.90
N SER A 105 0.99 -20.93 -8.52
CA SER A 105 0.91 -21.68 -9.79
C SER A 105 -0.03 -22.89 -9.72
N THR A 106 -0.40 -23.32 -8.52
CA THR A 106 -1.28 -24.47 -8.24
C THR A 106 -2.74 -24.08 -8.01
N GLY A 107 -3.10 -22.80 -8.20
CA GLY A 107 -4.48 -22.31 -8.04
C GLY A 107 -4.87 -21.88 -6.63
N GLN A 108 -4.17 -22.34 -5.58
CA GLN A 108 -4.38 -21.86 -4.20
C GLN A 108 -3.36 -20.78 -3.85
N PRO A 109 -3.78 -19.66 -3.22
CA PRO A 109 -2.87 -18.63 -2.76
C PRO A 109 -1.85 -19.17 -1.73
N LYS A 110 -0.60 -18.71 -1.83
CA LYS A 110 0.47 -19.06 -0.88
C LYS A 110 0.85 -17.85 -0.06
N GLY A 111 0.94 -18.01 1.26
CA GLY A 111 1.39 -16.98 2.19
C GLY A 111 2.91 -16.91 2.24
N VAL A 112 3.50 -15.87 1.67
CA VAL A 112 4.95 -15.61 1.79
C VAL A 112 5.22 -14.99 3.15
N MET A 113 6.10 -15.63 3.92
CA MET A 113 6.50 -15.21 5.26
C MET A 113 7.60 -14.14 5.18
N ILE A 114 7.34 -12.95 5.72
CA ILE A 114 8.28 -11.85 5.75
C ILE A 114 8.60 -11.49 7.21
N SER A 115 9.88 -11.62 7.61
CA SER A 115 10.32 -11.22 8.94
C SER A 115 10.54 -9.71 9.06
N PHE A 116 10.59 -9.19 10.29
CA PHE A 116 10.94 -7.79 10.54
C PHE A 116 12.31 -7.44 9.98
N GLY A 117 13.31 -8.31 10.15
CA GLY A 117 14.64 -8.09 9.59
C GLY A 117 14.66 -8.05 8.06
N ALA A 118 13.83 -8.85 7.39
CA ALA A 118 13.76 -8.85 5.93
C ALA A 118 13.16 -7.54 5.39
N ILE A 119 12.00 -7.11 5.93
CA ILE A 119 11.35 -5.88 5.45
C ILE A 119 12.15 -4.63 5.82
N THR A 120 12.78 -4.60 7.00
CA THR A 120 13.61 -3.46 7.43
C THR A 120 14.84 -3.30 6.52
N ARG A 121 15.60 -4.37 6.25
CA ARG A 121 16.75 -4.30 5.34
C ARG A 121 16.36 -3.87 3.92
N ALA A 122 15.24 -4.37 3.41
CA ALA A 122 14.73 -3.92 2.11
C ALA A 122 14.39 -2.42 2.13
N ALA A 123 13.71 -1.97 3.17
CA ALA A 123 13.32 -0.57 3.36
C ALA A 123 14.53 0.37 3.51
N GLU A 124 15.56 -0.04 4.25
CA GLU A 124 16.82 0.71 4.40
C GLU A 124 17.53 0.89 3.06
N GLY A 125 17.62 -0.18 2.26
CA GLY A 125 18.21 -0.11 0.93
C GLY A 125 17.44 0.82 -0.01
N ILE A 126 16.11 0.75 0.02
CA ILE A 126 15.24 1.62 -0.79
C ILE A 126 15.32 3.08 -0.30
N ALA A 127 15.35 3.32 1.01
CA ALA A 127 15.48 4.66 1.56
C ALA A 127 16.84 5.30 1.17
N ALA A 128 17.92 4.51 1.21
CA ALA A 128 19.23 4.97 0.76
C ALA A 128 19.25 5.33 -0.74
N ASP A 129 18.68 4.48 -1.60
CA ASP A 129 18.55 4.75 -3.05
C ASP A 129 17.67 5.99 -3.31
N THR A 130 16.57 6.12 -2.59
CA THR A 130 15.69 7.31 -2.68
C THR A 130 16.46 8.58 -2.36
N ARG A 131 17.17 8.61 -1.22
CA ARG A 131 17.98 9.78 -0.83
C ARG A 131 19.09 10.11 -1.83
N ALA A 132 19.72 9.07 -2.41
CA ALA A 132 20.73 9.28 -3.44
C ALA A 132 20.17 9.95 -4.70
N ARG A 133 18.90 9.68 -5.04
CA ARG A 133 18.24 10.25 -6.23
C ARG A 133 17.70 11.65 -6.02
N ILE A 134 17.06 11.92 -4.87
CA ILE A 134 16.37 13.19 -4.63
C ILE A 134 17.22 14.19 -3.84
N GLY A 135 18.33 13.75 -3.24
CA GLY A 135 19.17 14.53 -2.33
C GLY A 135 18.88 14.26 -0.85
N ALA A 136 19.93 14.25 -0.05
CA ALA A 136 19.84 13.89 1.38
C ALA A 136 18.99 14.87 2.20
N ASP A 137 18.94 16.14 1.81
CA ASP A 137 18.23 17.21 2.52
C ASP A 137 16.80 17.45 2.02
N VAL A 138 16.35 16.70 1.02
CA VAL A 138 15.01 16.84 0.45
C VAL A 138 14.04 15.92 1.17
N ASP A 139 12.94 16.47 1.69
CA ASP A 139 11.84 15.67 2.20
C ASP A 139 11.09 15.02 1.04
N ALA A 140 11.10 13.69 1.04
CA ALA A 140 10.44 12.92 -0.01
C ALA A 140 8.91 13.09 0.07
N ARG A 141 8.26 13.22 -1.09
CA ARG A 141 6.81 13.23 -1.24
C ARG A 141 6.45 12.08 -2.18
N MET A 142 5.60 11.19 -1.74
CA MET A 142 5.22 9.99 -2.51
C MET A 142 3.70 9.84 -2.54
N LEU A 143 3.16 9.36 -3.66
CA LEU A 143 1.76 9.00 -3.80
C LEU A 143 1.62 7.49 -3.71
N SER A 144 0.95 7.01 -2.66
CA SER A 144 0.51 5.62 -2.51
C SER A 144 -0.79 5.42 -3.30
N TYR A 145 -0.79 4.48 -4.24
CA TYR A 145 -1.94 4.22 -5.11
C TYR A 145 -2.11 2.75 -5.49
N LEU A 146 -1.09 1.93 -5.28
CA LEU A 146 -1.20 0.48 -5.46
C LEU A 146 -1.72 -0.18 -4.17
N PRO A 147 -2.26 -1.40 -4.27
CA PRO A 147 -2.73 -2.11 -3.08
C PRO A 147 -1.60 -2.38 -2.08
N LEU A 148 -1.79 -1.99 -0.82
CA LEU A 148 -0.87 -2.32 0.27
C LEU A 148 -0.83 -3.83 0.61
N ALA A 149 -1.63 -4.65 -0.05
CA ALA A 149 -1.49 -6.11 -0.05
C ALA A 149 -0.36 -6.61 -0.97
N HIS A 150 0.22 -5.74 -1.80
CA HIS A 150 1.30 -6.09 -2.73
C HIS A 150 2.67 -5.71 -2.18
N SER A 151 3.66 -6.61 -2.31
CA SER A 151 5.03 -6.42 -1.81
C SER A 151 5.69 -5.14 -2.30
N PHE A 152 5.43 -4.73 -3.54
CA PHE A 152 6.01 -3.51 -4.11
C PHE A 152 5.59 -2.25 -3.33
N GLU A 153 4.28 -2.04 -3.12
CA GLU A 153 3.76 -0.89 -2.37
C GLU A 153 4.19 -0.94 -0.90
N ARG A 154 4.23 -2.15 -0.32
CA ARG A 154 4.71 -2.38 1.05
C ARG A 154 6.16 -1.99 1.25
N SER A 155 7.04 -2.34 0.32
CA SER A 155 8.47 -2.08 0.45
C SER A 155 8.83 -0.66 0.04
N TRP A 156 8.37 -0.23 -1.15
CA TRP A 156 8.78 1.03 -1.77
C TRP A 156 8.07 2.26 -1.20
N VAL A 157 6.87 2.11 -0.70
CA VAL A 157 6.10 3.25 -0.18
C VAL A 157 6.01 3.17 1.34
N GLU A 158 5.42 2.12 1.89
CA GLU A 158 5.16 2.01 3.32
C GLU A 158 6.42 1.83 4.14
N ALA A 159 7.12 0.71 4.01
CA ALA A 159 8.26 0.36 4.86
C ALA A 159 9.42 1.37 4.70
N GLN A 160 9.69 1.79 3.46
CA GLN A 160 10.69 2.82 3.18
C GLN A 160 10.36 4.14 3.90
N SER A 161 9.10 4.58 3.87
CA SER A 161 8.71 5.83 4.52
C SER A 161 8.83 5.77 6.05
N LEU A 162 8.54 4.61 6.64
CA LEU A 162 8.69 4.39 8.07
C LEU A 162 10.16 4.41 8.51
N VAL A 163 11.05 3.81 7.72
CA VAL A 163 12.49 3.80 7.98
C VAL A 163 13.12 5.17 7.73
N ASP A 164 12.74 5.82 6.64
CA ASP A 164 13.23 7.15 6.29
C ASP A 164 12.81 8.23 7.29
N GLY A 165 11.57 8.16 7.80
CA GLY A 165 11.01 9.08 8.78
C GLY A 165 10.78 10.51 8.28
N ARG A 166 11.14 10.84 7.04
CA ARG A 166 11.02 12.16 6.41
C ARG A 166 10.12 12.15 5.19
N THR A 167 9.67 10.98 4.76
CA THR A 167 8.79 10.82 3.60
C THR A 167 7.35 11.21 3.96
N GLN A 168 6.77 12.15 3.22
CA GLN A 168 5.36 12.49 3.29
C GLN A 168 4.57 11.58 2.33
N LEU A 169 3.64 10.80 2.86
CA LEU A 169 2.76 9.94 2.07
C LEU A 169 1.43 10.62 1.80
N PHE A 170 1.05 10.60 0.53
CA PHE A 170 -0.26 10.98 0.02
C PHE A 170 -0.94 9.71 -0.50
N PHE A 171 -2.24 9.62 -0.35
CA PHE A 171 -3.00 8.46 -0.80
C PHE A 171 -3.93 8.87 -1.93
N ALA A 172 -3.91 8.12 -3.03
CA ALA A 172 -4.87 8.33 -4.10
C ALA A 172 -6.28 7.92 -3.64
N GLU A 173 -7.27 8.74 -3.94
CA GLU A 173 -8.65 8.50 -3.56
C GLU A 173 -9.28 7.39 -4.40
N SER A 174 -9.11 7.47 -5.73
CA SER A 174 -9.64 6.50 -6.70
C SER A 174 -8.86 6.54 -8.02
N LEU A 175 -9.21 5.64 -8.94
CA LEU A 175 -8.65 5.65 -10.30
C LEU A 175 -9.11 6.87 -11.09
N GLU A 176 -10.33 7.36 -10.85
CA GLU A 176 -10.91 8.51 -11.52
C GLU A 176 -10.22 9.81 -11.12
N THR A 177 -9.85 9.94 -9.83
CA THR A 177 -9.20 11.13 -9.29
C THR A 177 -7.67 11.08 -9.38
N PHE A 178 -7.11 9.96 -9.83
CA PHE A 178 -5.67 9.67 -9.77
C PHE A 178 -4.76 10.82 -10.29
N LEU A 179 -5.09 11.41 -11.45
CA LEU A 179 -4.30 12.52 -12.00
C LEU A 179 -4.38 13.78 -11.14
N GLN A 180 -5.54 14.05 -10.55
CA GLN A 180 -5.73 15.17 -9.63
C GLN A 180 -4.96 14.94 -8.32
N ASP A 181 -5.01 13.70 -7.80
CA ASP A 181 -4.30 13.32 -6.61
C ASP A 181 -2.78 13.39 -6.81
N LEU A 182 -2.28 12.96 -7.98
CA LEU A 182 -0.88 13.10 -8.37
C LEU A 182 -0.45 14.57 -8.42
N GLN A 183 -1.29 15.45 -9.01
CA GLN A 183 -1.02 16.88 -9.07
C GLN A 183 -1.04 17.55 -7.68
N ARG A 184 -1.91 17.09 -6.77
CA ARG A 184 -1.97 17.59 -5.39
C ARG A 184 -0.79 17.09 -4.56
N ALA A 185 -0.45 15.81 -4.68
CA ALA A 185 0.68 15.20 -3.99
C ALA A 185 2.01 15.83 -4.41
N ARG A 186 2.16 16.20 -5.68
CA ARG A 186 3.41 16.76 -6.25
C ARG A 186 4.61 15.91 -5.82
N PRO A 187 4.62 14.61 -6.12
CA PRO A 187 5.64 13.70 -5.62
C PRO A 187 7.03 14.13 -6.10
N THR A 188 8.03 14.07 -5.22
CA THR A 188 9.44 14.27 -5.56
C THR A 188 10.03 12.98 -6.15
N LEU A 189 9.46 11.83 -5.78
CA LEU A 189 9.75 10.53 -6.36
C LEU A 189 8.41 9.84 -6.68
N PHE A 190 8.24 9.45 -7.93
CA PHE A 190 7.08 8.69 -8.38
C PHE A 190 7.54 7.35 -8.91
N ILE A 191 7.14 6.29 -8.24
CA ILE A 191 7.38 4.92 -8.64
C ILE A 191 6.10 4.29 -9.17
N SER A 192 6.24 3.45 -10.20
CA SER A 192 5.06 2.92 -10.87
C SER A 192 5.33 1.59 -11.55
N VAL A 193 4.26 0.88 -11.83
CA VAL A 193 4.27 -0.36 -12.61
C VAL A 193 4.22 -0.06 -14.11
N PRO A 194 4.78 -0.93 -14.97
CA PRO A 194 4.86 -0.68 -16.43
C PRO A 194 3.52 -0.33 -17.07
N ARG A 195 2.42 -0.92 -16.59
CA ARG A 195 1.07 -0.68 -17.13
C ARG A 195 0.63 0.78 -17.00
N LEU A 196 1.03 1.47 -15.93
CA LEU A 196 0.67 2.88 -15.75
C LEU A 196 1.48 3.78 -16.69
N TRP A 197 2.77 3.50 -16.88
CA TRP A 197 3.61 4.21 -17.83
C TRP A 197 3.07 4.08 -19.26
N LEU A 198 2.61 2.88 -19.67
CA LEU A 198 1.94 2.69 -20.95
C LEU A 198 0.66 3.52 -21.08
N LYS A 199 -0.14 3.64 -20.01
CA LYS A 199 -1.34 4.50 -20.02
C LYS A 199 -0.97 5.98 -20.18
N PHE A 200 0.09 6.46 -19.52
CA PHE A 200 0.57 7.83 -19.69
C PHE A 200 1.03 8.06 -21.14
N GLN A 201 1.81 7.15 -21.69
CA GLN A 201 2.25 7.20 -23.08
C GLN A 201 1.06 7.27 -24.04
N GLN A 202 0.07 6.39 -23.87
CA GLN A 202 -1.15 6.40 -24.69
C GLN A 202 -1.92 7.72 -24.55
N GLY A 203 -2.00 8.27 -23.33
CA GLY A 203 -2.63 9.57 -23.09
C GLY A 203 -1.91 10.72 -23.79
N VAL A 204 -0.59 10.70 -23.83
CA VAL A 204 0.23 11.66 -24.61
C VAL A 204 -0.01 11.46 -26.10
N PHE A 205 0.04 10.24 -26.61
CA PHE A 205 -0.14 9.94 -28.04
C PHE A 205 -1.56 10.26 -28.55
N ALA A 206 -2.57 10.16 -27.69
CA ALA A 206 -3.93 10.60 -28.02
C ALA A 206 -4.03 12.12 -28.27
N LYS A 207 -3.20 12.91 -27.57
CA LYS A 207 -3.14 14.38 -27.73
C LYS A 207 -2.11 14.79 -28.78
N MET A 208 -1.04 14.06 -28.92
CA MET A 208 0.08 14.35 -29.82
C MET A 208 0.57 13.06 -30.47
N PRO A 209 0.29 12.83 -31.76
CA PRO A 209 0.77 11.64 -32.48
C PRO A 209 2.30 11.47 -32.39
N PRO A 210 2.81 10.23 -32.32
CA PRO A 210 4.25 9.95 -32.11
C PRO A 210 5.18 10.75 -33.03
N HIS A 211 4.87 10.81 -34.33
CA HIS A 211 5.70 11.52 -35.32
C HIS A 211 5.82 13.03 -35.04
N LYS A 212 4.80 13.66 -34.43
CA LYS A 212 4.87 15.07 -34.04
C LYS A 212 5.68 15.24 -32.75
N LEU A 213 5.54 14.30 -31.82
CA LEU A 213 6.33 14.29 -30.59
C LEU A 213 7.81 14.12 -30.89
N ASP A 214 8.17 13.14 -31.71
CA ASP A 214 9.55 12.88 -32.14
C ASP A 214 10.19 14.11 -32.79
N ARG A 215 9.41 14.80 -33.66
CA ARG A 215 9.86 16.03 -34.31
C ARG A 215 10.11 17.16 -33.32
N LEU A 216 9.25 17.30 -32.26
CA LEU A 216 9.44 18.31 -31.22
C LEU A 216 10.65 17.98 -30.34
N LEU A 217 10.82 16.71 -29.95
CA LEU A 217 11.95 16.27 -29.14
C LEU A 217 13.30 16.38 -29.89
N SER A 218 13.28 16.33 -31.22
CA SER A 218 14.48 16.48 -32.03
C SER A 218 14.97 17.94 -32.13
N ILE A 219 14.18 18.92 -31.66
CA ILE A 219 14.61 20.34 -31.66
C ILE A 219 15.36 20.61 -30.34
N PRO A 220 16.69 20.93 -30.40
CA PRO A 220 17.55 20.99 -29.20
C PRO A 220 17.07 21.91 -28.06
N LEU A 221 16.40 23.00 -28.39
CA LEU A 221 15.87 23.95 -27.42
C LEU A 221 14.50 23.54 -26.83
N LEU A 222 13.67 22.87 -27.62
CA LEU A 222 12.33 22.42 -27.20
C LEU A 222 12.36 21.03 -26.59
N GLY A 223 13.26 20.17 -27.04
CA GLY A 223 13.46 18.83 -26.46
C GLY A 223 13.79 18.86 -24.98
N ASN A 224 14.64 19.78 -24.54
CA ASN A 224 14.98 19.98 -23.13
C ASN A 224 13.87 20.62 -22.27
N LEU A 225 12.83 21.19 -22.88
CA LEU A 225 11.68 21.78 -22.20
C LEU A 225 10.50 20.80 -22.08
N VAL A 226 10.46 19.74 -22.90
CA VAL A 226 9.36 18.79 -23.04
C VAL A 226 9.74 17.39 -22.51
N ALA A 227 11.04 17.11 -22.39
CA ALA A 227 11.57 15.88 -21.80
C ALA A 227 11.63 15.97 -20.27
#